data_bbf31a7760f00848e616f20b7b5b5f5e
#
_entry.id   bbf31a7760f00848e616f20b7b5b5f5e
#
_cell.length_a   1.000
_cell.length_b   1.000
_cell.length_c   1.000
_cell.angle_alpha   90.00
_cell.angle_beta   90.00
_cell.angle_gamma   90.00
#
_symmetry.space_group_name_H-M   'P 1'
#
loop_
_entity.id
_entity.type
_entity.pdbx_description
1 polymer ?
#
loop_
_entity_poly.entity_id
_entity_poly.type
_entity_poly.pdbx_seq_one_letter_code
_entity_poly.pdbx_strand_id
1 'polypeptide(L)' 'MKPSKILVVVHESLLPPASIEGYTDQQIDEWRTEYDVITHLRAMGHEVRCLGVLDSLTALRSEIGEWKPDVVFNLLEEF' A
#
# COMPACT_ATOMS: atom_id res chain seq x y z
N MET A 1 11.79 -0.29 19.41
CA MET A 1 10.40 -0.51 18.99
C MET A 1 10.32 -1.72 18.09
N LYS A 2 9.36 -2.58 18.35
CA LYS A 2 9.20 -3.80 17.56
C LYS A 2 8.53 -3.47 16.24
N PRO A 3 9.11 -3.87 15.09
CA PRO A 3 8.47 -3.59 13.81
C PRO A 3 7.13 -4.30 13.67
N SER A 4 6.19 -3.64 13.01
CA SER A 4 4.86 -4.17 12.77
C SER A 4 4.71 -4.61 11.33
N LYS A 5 3.79 -5.55 11.07
CA LYS A 5 3.37 -5.89 9.73
C LYS A 5 2.22 -4.98 9.36
N ILE A 6 2.40 -4.16 8.35
CA ILE A 6 1.42 -3.19 7.91
C ILE A 6 0.96 -3.51 6.49
N LEU A 7 -0.34 -3.69 6.34
CA LEU A 7 -0.95 -3.87 5.02
C LEU A 7 -1.56 -2.54 4.59
N VAL A 8 -1.04 -1.97 3.51
CA VAL A 8 -1.56 -0.73 2.93
C VAL A 8 -2.50 -1.10 1.79
N VAL A 9 -3.75 -0.69 1.90
CA VAL A 9 -4.79 -1.00 0.91
C VAL A 9 -5.03 0.23 0.06
N VAL A 10 -4.86 0.10 -1.25
CA VAL A 10 -5.02 1.19 -2.21
C VAL A 10 -5.92 0.74 -3.35
N HIS A 11 -6.42 1.71 -4.13
CA HIS A 11 -7.10 1.38 -5.37
C HIS A 11 -6.08 0.78 -6.33
N GLU A 12 -6.46 -0.27 -7.07
CA GLU A 12 -5.53 -0.96 -7.96
C GLU A 12 -4.84 -0.03 -8.96
N SER A 13 -5.57 0.98 -9.46
CA SER A 13 -5.01 1.95 -10.39
C SER A 13 -3.95 2.86 -9.76
N LEU A 14 -3.89 2.92 -8.42
CA LEU A 14 -2.97 3.76 -7.67
C LEU A 14 -1.86 2.96 -6.98
N LEU A 15 -1.73 1.69 -7.33
CA LEU A 15 -0.69 0.83 -6.75
C LEU A 15 0.68 1.34 -7.19
N PRO A 16 1.50 1.87 -6.25
CA PRO A 16 2.78 2.46 -6.63
C PRO A 16 3.83 1.40 -6.96
N PRO A 17 4.78 1.72 -7.84
CA PRO A 17 5.90 0.82 -8.12
C PRO A 17 6.92 0.85 -6.97
N ALA A 18 7.86 -0.08 -7.00
CA ALA A 18 8.93 -0.14 -5.99
C ALA A 18 9.89 1.05 -6.12
N SER A 19 9.99 1.64 -7.31
CA SER A 19 10.88 2.76 -7.59
C SER A 19 10.19 3.76 -8.51
N ILE A 20 10.48 5.04 -8.33
CA ILE A 20 9.94 6.11 -9.21
C ILE A 20 10.76 6.29 -10.47
N GLU A 21 11.86 5.57 -10.59
CA GLU A 21 12.77 5.68 -11.74
C GLU A 21 12.06 5.26 -13.03
N GLY A 22 12.16 6.09 -14.07
CA GLY A 22 11.53 5.82 -15.34
C GLY A 22 10.10 6.36 -15.49
N TYR A 23 9.55 6.97 -14.44
CA TYR A 23 8.20 7.54 -14.47
C TYR A 23 8.25 9.05 -14.65
N THR A 24 7.24 9.60 -15.32
CA THR A 24 7.10 11.05 -15.48
C THR A 24 6.52 11.65 -14.20
N ASP A 25 6.70 12.97 -14.01
CA ASP A 25 6.13 13.66 -12.86
C ASP A 25 4.61 13.50 -12.80
N GLN A 26 3.95 13.53 -13.95
CA GLN A 26 2.51 13.35 -14.01
C GLN A 26 2.08 11.95 -13.56
N GLN A 27 2.83 10.93 -13.94
CA GLN A 27 2.56 9.56 -13.50
C GLN A 27 2.78 9.42 -12.00
N ILE A 28 3.85 10.02 -11.49
CA ILE A 28 4.16 9.99 -10.06
C ILE A 28 3.06 10.67 -9.26
N ASP A 29 2.53 11.79 -9.74
CA ASP A 29 1.47 12.53 -9.03
C ASP A 29 0.21 11.70 -8.83
N GLU A 30 -0.08 10.76 -9.74
CA GLU A 30 -1.28 9.92 -9.64
C GLU A 30 -1.27 9.03 -8.38
N TRP A 31 -0.08 8.57 -7.96
CA TRP A 31 0.03 7.66 -6.82
C TRP A 31 1.08 8.14 -5.79
N ARG A 32 1.39 9.43 -5.79
CA ARG A 32 2.42 9.99 -4.91
C ARG A 32 2.10 9.77 -3.43
N THR A 33 0.85 10.01 -3.03
CA THR A 33 0.44 9.83 -1.64
C THR A 33 0.66 8.40 -1.17
N GLU A 34 0.24 7.43 -1.98
CA GLU A 34 0.40 6.01 -1.68
C GLU A 34 1.88 5.64 -1.58
N TYR A 35 2.68 6.11 -2.53
CA TYR A 35 4.11 5.86 -2.53
C TYR A 35 4.79 6.45 -1.28
N ASP A 36 4.46 7.69 -0.95
CA ASP A 36 5.06 8.38 0.21
C ASP A 36 4.71 7.67 1.52
N VAL A 37 3.47 7.25 1.69
CA VAL A 37 3.05 6.53 2.90
C VAL A 37 3.82 5.22 3.04
N ILE A 38 3.89 4.43 1.98
CA ILE A 38 4.58 3.15 2.00
C ILE A 38 6.08 3.33 2.29
N THR A 39 6.70 4.28 1.60
CA THR A 39 8.13 4.56 1.77
C THR A 39 8.43 5.02 3.19
N HIS A 40 7.59 5.90 3.73
CA HIS A 40 7.75 6.40 5.10
C HIS A 40 7.63 5.28 6.13
N LEU A 41 6.63 4.42 5.99
CA LEU A 41 6.43 3.30 6.91
C LEU A 41 7.61 2.32 6.87
N ARG A 42 8.15 2.06 5.68
CA ARG A 42 9.33 1.21 5.54
C ARG A 42 10.56 1.85 6.18
N ALA A 43 10.70 3.17 6.03
CA ALA A 43 11.81 3.90 6.64
C ALA A 43 11.77 3.84 8.16
N MET A 44 10.58 3.67 8.74
CA MET A 44 10.42 3.50 10.20
C MET A 44 10.74 2.09 10.66
N GLY A 45 11.08 1.18 9.75
CA GLY A 45 11.47 -0.18 10.10
C GLY A 45 10.33 -1.19 10.09
N HIS A 46 9.15 -0.81 9.63
CA HIS A 46 8.02 -1.73 9.54
C HIS A 46 8.09 -2.61 8.30
N GLU A 47 7.50 -3.80 8.38
CA GLU A 47 7.30 -4.66 7.23
C GLU A 47 6.00 -4.25 6.57
N VAL A 48 6.08 -3.77 5.32
CA VAL A 48 4.93 -3.17 4.62
C VAL A 48 4.62 -3.93 3.35
N ARG A 49 3.36 -4.30 3.18
CA ARG A 49 2.83 -4.82 1.92
C ARG A 49 1.77 -3.87 1.40
N CYS A 50 1.71 -3.73 0.09
CA CYS A 50 0.70 -2.89 -0.56
C CYS A 50 -0.21 -3.79 -1.39
N LEU A 51 -1.52 -3.66 -1.17
CA LEU A 51 -2.53 -4.44 -1.89
C LEU A 51 -3.41 -3.52 -2.72
N GLY A 52 -3.47 -3.79 -4.02
CA GLY A 52 -4.39 -3.10 -4.92
C GLY A 52 -5.76 -3.77 -4.91
N VAL A 53 -6.80 -2.98 -4.72
CA VAL A 53 -8.19 -3.46 -4.70
C VAL A 53 -8.97 -2.75 -5.79
N LEU A 54 -9.73 -3.50 -6.59
CA LEU A 54 -10.56 -2.93 -7.64
C LEU A 54 -12.04 -2.95 -7.27
N ASP A 55 -12.68 -4.10 -7.37
CA ASP A 55 -14.13 -4.20 -7.14
C ASP A 55 -14.50 -5.05 -5.92
N SER A 56 -13.57 -5.85 -5.44
CA SER A 56 -13.88 -6.88 -4.47
C SER A 56 -12.91 -6.84 -3.30
N LEU A 57 -13.41 -7.10 -2.11
CA LEU A 57 -12.59 -7.21 -0.91
C LEU A 57 -12.11 -8.65 -0.67
N THR A 58 -12.35 -9.56 -1.62
CA THR A 58 -11.94 -10.96 -1.48
C THR A 58 -10.42 -11.07 -1.34
N ALA A 59 -9.68 -10.35 -2.20
CA ALA A 59 -8.21 -10.35 -2.14
C ALA A 59 -7.71 -9.80 -0.80
N LEU A 60 -8.39 -8.79 -0.27
CA LEU A 60 -8.05 -8.21 1.03
C LEU A 60 -8.24 -9.23 2.15
N ARG A 61 -9.35 -9.93 2.15
CA ARG A 61 -9.64 -10.96 3.15
C ARG A 61 -8.63 -12.10 3.10
N SER A 62 -8.25 -12.53 1.90
CA SER A 62 -7.23 -13.56 1.72
C SER A 62 -5.89 -13.11 2.26
N GLU A 63 -5.48 -11.90 1.94
CA GLU A 63 -4.19 -11.36 2.40
C GLU A 63 -4.15 -11.23 3.91
N ILE A 64 -5.23 -10.74 4.52
CA ILE A 64 -5.32 -10.62 5.97
C ILE A 64 -5.23 -12.00 6.64
N GLY A 65 -5.91 -12.98 6.07
CA GLY A 65 -5.91 -14.35 6.62
C GLY A 65 -4.57 -15.06 6.50
N GLU A 66 -3.85 -14.84 5.40
CA GLU A 66 -2.59 -15.51 5.12
C GLU A 66 -1.39 -14.82 5.77
N TRP A 67 -1.30 -13.50 5.63
CA TRP A 67 -0.15 -12.73 6.12
C TRP A 67 -0.32 -12.25 7.56
N LYS A 68 -1.56 -12.09 8.01
CA LYS A 68 -1.90 -11.66 9.37
C LYS A 68 -1.20 -10.36 9.77
N PRO A 69 -1.52 -9.26 9.06
CA PRO A 69 -0.92 -7.97 9.41
C PRO A 69 -1.34 -7.50 10.79
N ASP A 70 -0.47 -6.75 11.46
CA ASP A 70 -0.79 -6.13 12.74
C ASP A 70 -1.70 -4.92 12.55
N VAL A 71 -1.53 -4.20 11.43
CA VAL A 71 -2.30 -3.00 11.12
C VAL A 71 -2.68 -3.04 9.64
N VAL A 72 -3.92 -2.64 9.35
CA VAL A 72 -4.39 -2.42 7.98
C VAL A 72 -4.56 -0.92 7.80
N PHE A 73 -3.81 -0.35 6.87
CA PHE A 73 -3.85 1.08 6.57
C PHE A 73 -4.64 1.29 5.29
N ASN A 74 -5.83 1.84 5.42
CA ASN A 74 -6.75 1.99 4.29
C ASN A 74 -6.60 3.37 3.64
N LEU A 75 -6.10 3.40 2.40
CA LEU A 75 -5.98 4.61 1.60
C LEU A 75 -7.07 4.71 0.52
N LEU A 76 -8.06 3.85 0.57
CA LEU A 76 -9.21 3.93 -0.33
C LEU A 76 -10.08 5.11 0.07
N GLU A 77 -10.36 6.00 -0.88
CA GLU A 77 -11.17 7.18 -0.60
C GLU A 77 -12.66 6.89 -0.59
N GLU A 78 -13.09 5.88 -1.35
CA GLU A 78 -14.49 5.52 -1.47
C GLU A 78 -14.70 4.03 -1.20
N PHE A 79 -15.24 3.74 -0.05
CA PHE A 79 -15.64 2.39 0.30
C PHE A 79 -16.73 2.39 1.34
#